data_eb6adc9d281895d504b85aae862c545d
#
_entry.id   eb6adc9d281895d504b85aae862c545d
#
_cell.length_a   1.000
_cell.length_b   1.000
_cell.length_c   1.000
_cell.angle_alpha   90.00
_cell.angle_beta   90.00
_cell.angle_gamma   90.00
#
_symmetry.space_group_name_H-M   'P 1'
#
loop_
_entity.id
_entity.type
_entity.pdbx_description
1 polymer ?
#
loop_
_entity_poly.entity_id
_entity_poly.type
_entity_poly.pdbx_seq_one_letter_code
_entity_poly.pdbx_strand_id
1 'polypeptide(L)'
;PILAYWAGINVLTRAASTITIIGIFALGTWLVFKGEASVGQIVTFMGFASLLIGRLEQVGRFISQMFVEMPGVAAFFAVMDAQPMIRDRPGATALVRARGNVAFDCVSFGYGDGRSAISDVSFEVAAGRMVALVGATGAGKSTTASLLTRLHDPDAGAIRIDGIDIRDVTLDSLRHSIGIVFQESALLHRSIAENIRIGRLDASDEELMQAARSAEAHEFIMSQPRGYN
;
A
#
# COMPACT_ATOMS: atom_id res chain seq x y z
N PRO A 1 -25.48 -11.80 -0.71
CA PRO A 1 -26.73 -11.47 -1.41
C PRO A 1 -26.50 -11.21 -2.90
N ILE A 2 -25.47 -10.46 -3.30
CA ILE A 2 -25.21 -10.08 -4.69
C ILE A 2 -24.93 -11.28 -5.61
N LEU A 3 -24.13 -12.25 -5.15
CA LEU A 3 -23.81 -13.48 -5.91
C LEU A 3 -25.04 -14.31 -6.20
N ALA A 4 -25.98 -14.45 -5.24
CA ALA A 4 -27.23 -15.17 -5.43
C ALA A 4 -28.15 -14.47 -6.45
N TYR A 5 -28.17 -13.14 -6.44
CA TYR A 5 -28.92 -12.33 -7.41
C TYR A 5 -28.39 -12.54 -8.84
N TRP A 6 -27.07 -12.48 -9.03
CA TRP A 6 -26.43 -12.74 -10.31
C TRP A 6 -26.60 -14.17 -10.81
N ALA A 7 -26.55 -15.15 -9.89
CA ALA A 7 -26.86 -16.54 -10.24
C ALA A 7 -28.29 -16.69 -10.75
N GLY A 8 -29.26 -16.03 -10.10
CA GLY A 8 -30.66 -16.01 -10.53
C GLY A 8 -30.86 -15.41 -11.93
N ILE A 9 -30.21 -14.27 -12.19
CA ILE A 9 -30.25 -13.63 -13.53
C ILE A 9 -29.67 -14.54 -14.60
N ASN A 10 -28.54 -15.18 -14.35
CA ASN A 10 -27.93 -16.10 -15.31
C ASN A 10 -28.83 -17.32 -15.63
N VAL A 11 -29.47 -17.89 -14.62
CA VAL A 11 -30.41 -19.01 -14.80
C VAL A 11 -31.63 -18.53 -15.63
N LEU A 12 -32.18 -17.37 -15.32
CA LEU A 12 -33.32 -16.81 -16.05
C LEU A 12 -32.98 -16.53 -17.52
N THR A 13 -31.82 -15.95 -17.77
CA THR A 13 -31.35 -15.65 -19.14
C THR A 13 -31.15 -16.93 -19.95
N ARG A 14 -30.54 -17.97 -19.36
CA ARG A 14 -30.37 -19.28 -20.02
C ARG A 14 -31.71 -19.95 -20.30
N ALA A 15 -32.65 -19.89 -19.37
CA ALA A 15 -34.00 -20.44 -19.56
C ALA A 15 -34.72 -19.71 -20.72
N ALA A 16 -34.67 -18.37 -20.74
CA ALA A 16 -35.25 -17.57 -21.81
C ALA A 16 -34.62 -17.90 -23.18
N SER A 17 -33.29 -18.01 -23.29
CA SER A 17 -32.59 -18.40 -24.49
C SER A 17 -33.03 -19.79 -25.00
N THR A 18 -33.12 -20.77 -24.08
CA THR A 18 -33.56 -22.13 -24.42
C THR A 18 -34.99 -22.12 -24.94
N ILE A 19 -35.91 -21.44 -24.25
CA ILE A 19 -37.34 -21.34 -24.64
C ILE A 19 -37.44 -20.69 -26.04
N THR A 20 -36.64 -19.64 -26.31
CA THR A 20 -36.61 -18.96 -27.62
C THR A 20 -36.19 -19.89 -28.74
N ILE A 21 -35.10 -20.68 -28.54
CA ILE A 21 -34.63 -21.65 -29.54
C ILE A 21 -35.66 -22.74 -29.79
N ILE A 22 -36.30 -23.28 -28.74
CA ILE A 22 -37.36 -24.29 -28.87
C ILE A 22 -38.57 -23.71 -29.61
N GLY A 23 -38.96 -22.46 -29.32
CA GLY A 23 -40.05 -21.77 -29.99
C GLY A 23 -39.78 -21.58 -31.49
N ILE A 24 -38.57 -21.14 -31.84
CA ILE A 24 -38.14 -20.98 -33.24
C ILE A 24 -38.18 -22.33 -33.97
N PHE A 25 -37.68 -23.39 -33.33
CA PHE A 25 -37.70 -24.73 -33.91
C PHE A 25 -39.13 -25.27 -34.13
N ALA A 26 -40.01 -25.13 -33.15
CA ALA A 26 -41.39 -25.56 -33.23
C ALA A 26 -42.15 -24.80 -34.32
N LEU A 27 -42.05 -23.48 -34.35
CA LEU A 27 -42.68 -22.63 -35.36
C LEU A 27 -42.11 -22.95 -36.78
N GLY A 28 -40.80 -23.08 -36.90
CA GLY A 28 -40.15 -23.42 -38.15
C GLY A 28 -40.63 -24.77 -38.70
N THR A 29 -40.71 -25.80 -37.83
CA THR A 29 -41.18 -27.13 -38.21
C THR A 29 -42.63 -27.08 -38.69
N TRP A 30 -43.51 -26.30 -38.00
CA TRP A 30 -44.88 -26.12 -38.43
C TRP A 30 -44.98 -25.42 -39.81
N LEU A 31 -44.17 -24.42 -40.13
CA LEU A 31 -44.11 -23.74 -41.40
C LEU A 31 -43.64 -24.68 -42.55
N VAL A 32 -42.70 -25.61 -42.25
CA VAL A 32 -42.29 -26.64 -43.24
C VAL A 32 -43.41 -27.58 -43.58
N PHE A 33 -44.18 -28.03 -42.54
CA PHE A 33 -45.35 -28.92 -42.78
C PHE A 33 -46.44 -28.21 -43.59
N LYS A 34 -46.56 -26.87 -43.53
CA LYS A 34 -47.47 -26.09 -44.38
C LYS A 34 -46.89 -25.85 -45.80
N GLY A 35 -45.66 -26.16 -46.06
CA GLY A 35 -45.02 -25.89 -47.32
C GLY A 35 -44.59 -24.39 -47.51
N GLU A 36 -44.63 -23.61 -46.44
CA GLU A 36 -44.31 -22.17 -46.46
C GLU A 36 -42.83 -21.91 -46.22
N ALA A 37 -42.05 -22.87 -45.76
CA ALA A 37 -40.62 -22.79 -45.51
C ALA A 37 -39.90 -24.08 -45.88
N SER A 38 -38.58 -23.99 -46.19
CA SER A 38 -37.70 -25.14 -46.40
C SER A 38 -36.93 -25.45 -45.10
N VAL A 39 -36.49 -26.72 -44.96
CA VAL A 39 -35.64 -27.16 -43.85
C VAL A 39 -34.36 -26.30 -43.77
N GLY A 40 -33.76 -25.97 -44.92
CA GLY A 40 -32.56 -25.14 -45.01
C GLY A 40 -32.74 -23.77 -44.41
N GLN A 41 -33.93 -23.15 -44.66
CA GLN A 41 -34.27 -21.83 -44.07
C GLN A 41 -34.39 -21.90 -42.56
N ILE A 42 -34.96 -22.95 -41.97
CA ILE A 42 -35.04 -23.13 -40.52
C ILE A 42 -33.64 -23.25 -39.93
N VAL A 43 -32.80 -24.09 -40.49
CA VAL A 43 -31.40 -24.27 -40.01
C VAL A 43 -30.64 -22.95 -40.03
N THR A 44 -30.76 -22.19 -41.14
CA THR A 44 -30.13 -20.88 -41.26
C THR A 44 -30.66 -19.90 -40.22
N PHE A 45 -31.96 -19.85 -40.00
CA PHE A 45 -32.59 -18.93 -39.03
C PHE A 45 -32.19 -19.30 -37.58
N MET A 46 -32.16 -20.59 -37.25
CA MET A 46 -31.67 -21.08 -35.97
C MET A 46 -30.20 -20.70 -35.73
N GLY A 47 -29.37 -20.81 -36.77
CA GLY A 47 -27.98 -20.41 -36.75
C GLY A 47 -27.83 -18.91 -36.41
N PHE A 48 -28.59 -18.05 -37.08
CA PHE A 48 -28.57 -16.61 -36.78
C PHE A 48 -29.12 -16.29 -35.38
N ALA A 49 -30.21 -16.92 -34.98
CA ALA A 49 -30.79 -16.74 -33.64
C ALA A 49 -29.79 -17.15 -32.54
N SER A 50 -29.13 -18.30 -32.70
CA SER A 50 -28.10 -18.77 -31.76
C SER A 50 -26.90 -17.83 -31.70
N LEU A 51 -26.47 -17.29 -32.83
CA LEU A 51 -25.38 -16.31 -32.90
C LEU A 51 -25.75 -15.00 -32.20
N LEU A 52 -26.96 -14.49 -32.42
CA LEU A 52 -27.44 -13.26 -31.76
C LEU A 52 -27.54 -13.45 -30.25
N ILE A 53 -28.13 -14.56 -29.79
CA ILE A 53 -28.23 -14.91 -28.37
C ILE A 53 -26.85 -14.98 -27.74
N GLY A 54 -25.89 -15.67 -28.39
CA GLY A 54 -24.52 -15.77 -27.91
C GLY A 54 -23.81 -14.40 -27.79
N ARG A 55 -24.07 -13.49 -28.73
CA ARG A 55 -23.54 -12.11 -28.65
C ARG A 55 -24.16 -11.30 -27.50
N LEU A 56 -25.45 -11.42 -27.27
CA LEU A 56 -26.12 -10.78 -26.15
C LEU A 56 -25.63 -11.32 -24.79
N GLU A 57 -25.46 -12.64 -24.69
CA GLU A 57 -24.86 -13.22 -23.50
C GLU A 57 -23.42 -12.77 -23.24
N GLN A 58 -22.64 -12.57 -24.31
CA GLN A 58 -21.28 -12.03 -24.21
C GLN A 58 -21.26 -10.61 -23.65
N VAL A 59 -22.18 -9.75 -24.10
CA VAL A 59 -22.34 -8.39 -23.55
C VAL A 59 -22.73 -8.46 -22.08
N GLY A 60 -23.69 -9.33 -21.71
CA GLY A 60 -24.08 -9.50 -20.31
C GLY A 60 -22.92 -9.93 -19.42
N ARG A 61 -22.10 -10.89 -19.88
CA ARG A 61 -20.90 -11.34 -19.17
C ARG A 61 -19.88 -10.20 -19.02
N PHE A 62 -19.65 -9.43 -20.07
CA PHE A 62 -18.73 -8.30 -20.04
C PHE A 62 -19.15 -7.25 -19.00
N ILE A 63 -20.45 -6.89 -19.00
CA ILE A 63 -20.99 -5.94 -18.01
C ILE A 63 -20.80 -6.50 -16.59
N SER A 64 -21.14 -7.78 -16.37
CA SER A 64 -20.96 -8.42 -15.06
C SER A 64 -19.50 -8.41 -14.60
N GLN A 65 -18.57 -8.69 -15.50
CA GLN A 65 -17.14 -8.68 -15.22
C GLN A 65 -16.65 -7.27 -14.87
N MET A 66 -17.12 -6.23 -15.58
CA MET A 66 -16.80 -4.86 -15.23
C MET A 66 -17.20 -4.51 -13.79
N PHE A 67 -18.39 -4.92 -13.35
CA PHE A 67 -18.82 -4.68 -11.96
C PHE A 67 -17.96 -5.41 -10.92
N VAL A 68 -17.45 -6.58 -11.25
CA VAL A 68 -16.57 -7.36 -10.36
C VAL A 68 -15.17 -6.74 -10.29
N GLU A 69 -14.64 -6.25 -11.41
CA GLU A 69 -13.29 -5.68 -11.51
C GLU A 69 -13.20 -4.21 -11.04
N MET A 70 -14.30 -3.46 -11.13
CA MET A 70 -14.34 -2.04 -10.79
C MET A 70 -13.81 -1.70 -9.39
N PRO A 71 -14.12 -2.47 -8.31
CA PRO A 71 -13.54 -2.21 -6.98
C PRO A 71 -12.01 -2.30 -6.96
N GLY A 72 -11.43 -3.23 -7.74
CA GLY A 72 -9.97 -3.36 -7.88
C GLY A 72 -9.35 -2.13 -8.55
N VAL A 73 -9.98 -1.66 -9.61
CA VAL A 73 -9.56 -0.42 -10.30
C VAL A 73 -9.69 0.79 -9.38
N ALA A 74 -10.79 0.90 -8.65
CA ALA A 74 -10.99 1.98 -7.67
C ALA A 74 -9.94 1.94 -6.55
N ALA A 75 -9.60 0.74 -6.03
CA ALA A 75 -8.56 0.58 -5.03
C ALA A 75 -7.17 0.97 -5.57
N PHE A 76 -6.87 0.64 -6.83
CA PHE A 76 -5.63 1.06 -7.48
C PHE A 76 -5.52 2.60 -7.54
N PHE A 77 -6.56 3.28 -8.02
CA PHE A 77 -6.56 4.75 -8.05
C PHE A 77 -6.54 5.37 -6.66
N ALA A 78 -7.21 4.77 -5.68
CA ALA A 78 -7.15 5.24 -4.30
C ALA A 78 -5.72 5.23 -3.74
N VAL A 79 -4.90 4.22 -4.09
CA VAL A 79 -3.48 4.18 -3.72
C VAL A 79 -2.67 5.23 -4.49
N MET A 80 -2.93 5.39 -5.80
CA MET A 80 -2.23 6.38 -6.63
C MET A 80 -2.53 7.83 -6.21
N ASP A 81 -3.77 8.10 -5.81
CA ASP A 81 -4.22 9.42 -5.37
C ASP A 81 -3.96 9.68 -3.88
N ALA A 82 -3.49 8.65 -3.14
CA ALA A 82 -3.19 8.78 -1.72
C ALA A 82 -2.13 9.85 -1.48
N GLN A 83 -2.49 10.80 -0.64
CA GLN A 83 -1.59 11.88 -0.29
C GLN A 83 -0.91 11.57 1.04
N PRO A 84 0.42 11.71 1.15
CA PRO A 84 1.09 11.53 2.43
C PRO A 84 0.50 12.46 3.49
N MET A 85 0.17 11.91 4.66
CA MET A 85 -0.34 12.71 5.78
C MET A 85 0.73 13.66 6.35
N ILE A 86 1.99 13.22 6.32
CA ILE A 86 3.14 13.99 6.79
C ILE A 86 3.87 14.55 5.57
N ARG A 87 3.99 15.87 5.52
CA ARG A 87 4.66 16.62 4.45
C ARG A 87 5.46 17.76 5.02
N ASP A 88 6.39 18.25 4.21
CA ASP A 88 7.08 19.50 4.53
C ASP A 88 6.08 20.65 4.58
N ARG A 89 6.18 21.46 5.61
CA ARG A 89 5.41 22.71 5.70
C ARG A 89 5.91 23.72 4.67
N PRO A 90 5.06 24.59 4.16
CA PRO A 90 5.53 25.73 3.37
C PRO A 90 6.58 26.54 4.15
N GLY A 91 7.77 26.72 3.60
CA GLY A 91 8.88 27.39 4.25
C GLY A 91 9.74 26.51 5.17
N ALA A 92 9.54 25.19 5.20
CA ALA A 92 10.42 24.29 5.94
C ALA A 92 11.88 24.44 5.46
N THR A 93 12.82 24.49 6.42
CA THR A 93 14.25 24.67 6.16
C THR A 93 15.02 23.36 6.39
N ALA A 94 16.19 23.23 5.77
CA ALA A 94 17.03 22.07 6.03
C ALA A 94 17.67 22.14 7.42
N LEU A 95 17.64 21.01 8.15
CA LEU A 95 18.37 20.86 9.40
C LEU A 95 19.86 20.62 9.09
N VAL A 96 20.67 21.68 9.17
CA VAL A 96 22.10 21.60 8.82
C VAL A 96 22.92 21.38 10.09
N ARG A 97 23.71 20.29 10.14
CA ARG A 97 24.65 19.97 11.23
C ARG A 97 24.00 20.02 12.63
N ALA A 98 22.98 19.16 12.83
CA ALA A 98 22.37 19.04 14.14
C ALA A 98 23.42 18.71 15.23
N ARG A 99 23.40 19.46 16.33
CA ARG A 99 24.20 19.20 17.55
C ARG A 99 23.61 18.05 18.35
N GLY A 100 22.29 17.86 18.23
CA GLY A 100 21.55 16.77 18.84
C GLY A 100 20.97 17.07 20.23
N ASN A 101 20.68 18.34 20.53
CA ASN A 101 19.80 18.66 21.66
C ASN A 101 18.36 18.33 21.24
N VAL A 102 17.66 17.48 21.99
CA VAL A 102 16.29 17.04 21.71
C VAL A 102 15.39 17.44 22.86
N ALA A 103 14.29 18.13 22.56
CA ALA A 103 13.29 18.51 23.54
C ALA A 103 11.89 18.04 23.12
N PHE A 104 11.20 17.39 24.02
CA PHE A 104 9.76 17.12 23.98
C PHE A 104 9.08 18.11 24.92
N ASP A 105 8.07 18.82 24.46
CA ASP A 105 7.40 19.88 25.16
C ASP A 105 5.89 19.63 25.14
N CYS A 106 5.35 19.13 26.25
CA CYS A 106 3.93 18.78 26.47
C CYS A 106 3.35 17.91 25.32
N VAL A 107 4.13 16.92 24.84
CA VAL A 107 3.77 16.11 23.67
C VAL A 107 2.68 15.09 24.00
N SER A 108 1.59 15.13 23.24
CA SER A 108 0.53 14.13 23.28
C SER A 108 0.25 13.59 21.88
N PHE A 109 -0.03 12.28 21.78
CA PHE A 109 -0.31 11.62 20.51
C PHE A 109 -1.14 10.34 20.67
N GLY A 110 -2.06 10.09 19.72
CA GLY A 110 -2.82 8.85 19.59
C GLY A 110 -2.91 8.36 18.13
N TYR A 111 -3.06 7.05 17.94
CA TYR A 111 -3.12 6.43 16.59
C TYR A 111 -4.51 6.49 15.92
N GLY A 112 -5.41 7.36 16.39
CA GLY A 112 -6.73 7.55 15.75
C GLY A 112 -7.82 6.55 16.18
N ASP A 113 -7.50 5.60 17.05
CA ASP A 113 -8.46 4.64 17.65
C ASP A 113 -9.12 5.17 18.94
N GLY A 114 -8.94 6.45 19.23
CA GLY A 114 -9.43 7.11 20.45
C GLY A 114 -8.58 6.81 21.70
N ARG A 115 -7.48 6.06 21.57
CA ARG A 115 -6.55 5.79 22.68
C ARG A 115 -5.32 6.67 22.56
N SER A 116 -4.99 7.37 23.64
CA SER A 116 -3.73 8.10 23.73
C SER A 116 -2.57 7.11 23.88
N ALA A 117 -1.57 7.24 22.99
CA ALA A 117 -0.33 6.45 23.07
C ALA A 117 0.70 7.10 24.00
N ILE A 118 0.73 8.46 24.03
CA ILE A 118 1.49 9.26 24.98
C ILE A 118 0.67 10.50 25.33
N SER A 119 0.79 10.99 26.57
CA SER A 119 0.03 12.15 27.08
C SER A 119 0.95 13.07 27.87
N ASP A 120 1.02 14.31 27.46
CA ASP A 120 1.73 15.41 28.17
C ASP A 120 3.18 15.06 28.55
N VAL A 121 3.91 14.47 27.58
CA VAL A 121 5.30 14.05 27.80
C VAL A 121 6.23 15.24 27.58
N SER A 122 7.02 15.58 28.61
CA SER A 122 8.01 16.64 28.55
C SER A 122 9.36 16.13 29.08
N PHE A 123 10.42 16.27 28.29
CA PHE A 123 11.80 16.03 28.71
C PHE A 123 12.77 16.71 27.72
N GLU A 124 14.00 16.89 28.19
CA GLU A 124 15.08 17.42 27.36
C GLU A 124 16.32 16.54 27.47
N VAL A 125 16.98 16.32 26.34
CA VAL A 125 18.22 15.56 26.20
C VAL A 125 19.28 16.49 25.59
N ALA A 126 20.27 16.88 26.38
CA ALA A 126 21.36 17.71 25.88
C ALA A 126 22.22 16.93 24.85
N ALA A 127 22.82 17.65 23.93
CA ALA A 127 23.72 17.12 22.93
C ALA A 127 24.82 16.23 23.55
N GLY A 128 25.12 15.09 22.93
CA GLY A 128 26.11 14.12 23.38
C GLY A 128 25.72 13.31 24.63
N ARG A 129 24.48 13.40 25.09
CA ARG A 129 23.97 12.60 26.22
C ARG A 129 23.23 11.36 25.72
N MET A 130 23.31 10.31 26.53
CA MET A 130 22.54 9.08 26.34
C MET A 130 21.36 9.08 27.32
N VAL A 131 20.18 8.72 26.83
CA VAL A 131 18.95 8.63 27.62
C VAL A 131 18.31 7.26 27.37
N ALA A 132 17.84 6.60 28.43
CA ALA A 132 17.06 5.38 28.34
C ALA A 132 15.59 5.66 28.63
N LEU A 133 14.70 5.30 27.69
CA LEU A 133 13.26 5.28 27.91
C LEU A 133 12.88 3.91 28.49
N VAL A 134 12.42 3.89 29.73
CA VAL A 134 12.03 2.66 30.45
C VAL A 134 10.54 2.64 30.73
N GLY A 135 9.94 1.47 30.71
CA GLY A 135 8.51 1.30 30.96
C GLY A 135 7.98 -0.05 30.44
N ALA A 136 6.78 -0.40 30.86
CA ALA A 136 6.08 -1.61 30.40
C ALA A 136 5.81 -1.60 28.89
N THR A 137 5.45 -2.76 28.32
CA THR A 137 4.96 -2.83 26.95
C THR A 137 3.72 -1.95 26.82
N GLY A 138 3.64 -1.14 25.74
CA GLY A 138 2.56 -0.19 25.56
C GLY A 138 2.76 1.17 26.22
N ALA A 139 3.86 1.41 26.94
CA ALA A 139 4.14 2.70 27.60
C ALA A 139 4.57 3.83 26.65
N GLY A 140 4.43 3.69 25.33
CA GLY A 140 4.72 4.73 24.35
C GLY A 140 6.19 4.88 23.94
N LYS A 141 7.10 4.01 24.37
CA LYS A 141 8.54 4.10 24.02
C LYS A 141 8.81 4.13 22.51
N SER A 142 8.25 3.19 21.77
CA SER A 142 8.36 3.14 20.30
C SER A 142 7.65 4.31 19.63
N THR A 143 6.53 4.76 20.19
CA THR A 143 5.79 5.94 19.72
C THR A 143 6.64 7.21 19.84
N THR A 144 7.36 7.38 20.97
CA THR A 144 8.28 8.50 21.17
C THR A 144 9.37 8.54 20.08
N ALA A 145 9.97 7.37 19.75
CA ALA A 145 10.97 7.29 18.68
C ALA A 145 10.35 7.58 17.28
N SER A 146 9.14 7.08 17.02
CA SER A 146 8.41 7.34 15.77
C SER A 146 8.05 8.81 15.59
N LEU A 147 7.70 9.51 16.67
CA LEU A 147 7.43 10.94 16.64
C LEU A 147 8.70 11.76 16.41
N LEU A 148 9.84 11.37 17.00
CA LEU A 148 11.11 12.06 16.80
C LEU A 148 11.54 12.02 15.32
N THR A 149 11.28 10.91 14.62
CA THR A 149 11.58 10.76 13.18
C THR A 149 10.47 11.30 12.28
N ARG A 150 9.46 11.90 12.89
CA ARG A 150 8.31 12.47 12.20
C ARG A 150 7.66 11.47 11.23
N LEU A 151 7.42 10.23 11.72
CA LEU A 151 6.50 9.29 11.07
C LEU A 151 5.04 9.71 11.34
N HIS A 152 4.83 10.44 12.42
CA HIS A 152 3.59 11.10 12.80
C HIS A 152 3.90 12.48 13.36
N ASP A 153 3.01 13.44 13.21
CA ASP A 153 3.06 14.70 13.92
C ASP A 153 2.29 14.55 15.27
N PRO A 154 2.73 15.16 16.36
CA PRO A 154 2.02 15.12 17.63
C PRO A 154 0.67 15.84 17.53
N ASP A 155 -0.34 15.33 18.26
CA ASP A 155 -1.66 15.96 18.36
C ASP A 155 -1.60 17.28 19.18
N ALA A 156 -0.72 17.32 20.19
CA ALA A 156 -0.43 18.50 20.99
C ALA A 156 1.04 18.56 21.36
N GLY A 157 1.51 19.76 21.69
CA GLY A 157 2.90 20.02 22.05
C GLY A 157 3.83 20.17 20.85
N ALA A 158 5.12 20.10 21.13
CA ALA A 158 6.16 20.25 20.13
C ALA A 158 7.37 19.37 20.43
N ILE A 159 8.02 18.89 19.36
CA ILE A 159 9.31 18.21 19.44
C ILE A 159 10.34 19.09 18.74
N ARG A 160 11.43 19.37 19.41
CA ARG A 160 12.47 20.25 18.89
C ARG A 160 13.81 19.54 18.83
N ILE A 161 14.58 19.83 17.78
CA ILE A 161 15.99 19.49 17.66
C ILE A 161 16.79 20.79 17.55
N ASP A 162 17.72 20.98 18.46
CA ASP A 162 18.51 22.22 18.57
C ASP A 162 17.65 23.50 18.64
N GLY A 163 16.48 23.39 19.31
CA GLY A 163 15.52 24.48 19.48
C GLY A 163 14.56 24.68 18.31
N ILE A 164 14.74 24.01 17.19
CA ILE A 164 13.86 24.09 15.99
C ILE A 164 12.80 23.00 16.05
N ASP A 165 11.53 23.36 15.89
CA ASP A 165 10.44 22.38 15.78
C ASP A 165 10.64 21.47 14.56
N ILE A 166 10.58 20.16 14.74
CA ILE A 166 10.77 19.20 13.67
C ILE A 166 9.75 19.34 12.53
N ARG A 167 8.63 20.03 12.76
CA ARG A 167 7.62 20.33 11.74
C ARG A 167 8.05 21.46 10.80
N ASP A 168 9.02 22.29 11.21
CA ASP A 168 9.51 23.43 10.45
C ASP A 168 10.82 23.11 9.69
N VAL A 169 11.30 21.85 9.78
CA VAL A 169 12.41 21.35 8.98
C VAL A 169 11.93 20.39 7.90
N THR A 170 12.71 20.26 6.82
CA THR A 170 12.39 19.30 5.77
C THR A 170 12.54 17.86 6.27
N LEU A 171 11.62 16.97 5.89
CA LEU A 171 11.62 15.55 6.28
C LEU A 171 12.92 14.86 5.89
N ASP A 172 13.44 15.20 4.71
CA ASP A 172 14.69 14.65 4.21
C ASP A 172 15.85 14.99 5.15
N SER A 173 16.08 16.27 5.45
CA SER A 173 17.17 16.71 6.34
C SER A 173 17.02 16.18 7.78
N LEU A 174 15.79 16.12 8.29
CA LEU A 174 15.50 15.55 9.59
C LEU A 174 15.92 14.08 9.66
N ARG A 175 15.45 13.27 8.71
CA ARG A 175 15.71 11.83 8.67
C ARG A 175 17.17 11.49 8.39
N HIS A 176 17.86 12.28 7.58
CA HIS A 176 19.33 12.15 7.39
C HIS A 176 20.12 12.47 8.67
N SER A 177 19.55 13.26 9.57
CA SER A 177 20.21 13.62 10.84
C SER A 177 19.99 12.59 11.95
N ILE A 178 19.12 11.58 11.76
CA ILE A 178 18.73 10.61 12.78
C ILE A 178 19.02 9.19 12.28
N GLY A 179 19.88 8.47 12.97
CA GLY A 179 20.07 7.03 12.78
C GLY A 179 19.15 6.23 13.70
N ILE A 180 18.49 5.18 13.18
CA ILE A 180 17.63 4.29 13.95
C ILE A 180 18.11 2.87 13.82
N VAL A 181 18.18 2.15 14.95
CA VAL A 181 18.33 0.71 15.00
C VAL A 181 17.01 0.11 15.49
N PHE A 182 16.34 -0.64 14.62
CA PHE A 182 15.08 -1.30 14.96
C PHE A 182 15.32 -2.60 15.73
N GLN A 183 14.36 -3.00 16.55
CA GLN A 183 14.40 -4.27 17.27
C GLN A 183 14.34 -5.46 16.30
N GLU A 184 13.53 -5.34 15.25
CA GLU A 184 13.45 -6.29 14.14
C GLU A 184 13.98 -5.59 12.88
N SER A 185 15.16 -5.99 12.42
CA SER A 185 15.75 -5.44 11.20
C SER A 185 15.29 -6.25 10.00
N ALA A 186 14.62 -5.59 9.05
CA ALA A 186 14.29 -6.18 7.75
C ALA A 186 15.51 -6.09 6.83
N LEU A 187 15.96 -7.25 6.31
CA LEU A 187 16.94 -7.31 5.25
C LEU A 187 16.23 -7.57 3.91
N LEU A 188 16.61 -6.84 2.89
CA LEU A 188 16.14 -7.12 1.54
C LEU A 188 16.92 -8.33 0.98
N HIS A 189 16.26 -9.07 0.07
CA HIS A 189 16.89 -10.20 -0.63
C HIS A 189 17.93 -9.70 -1.66
N ARG A 190 19.02 -9.15 -1.14
CA ARG A 190 20.12 -8.53 -1.88
C ARG A 190 21.44 -8.83 -1.17
N SER A 191 22.57 -8.42 -1.76
CA SER A 191 23.87 -8.52 -1.10
C SER A 191 23.96 -7.66 0.17
N ILE A 192 24.93 -7.94 1.03
CA ILE A 192 25.18 -7.13 2.23
C ILE A 192 25.54 -5.69 1.84
N ALA A 193 26.35 -5.50 0.80
CA ALA A 193 26.71 -4.18 0.30
C ALA A 193 25.46 -3.39 -0.13
N GLU A 194 24.55 -4.01 -0.89
CA GLU A 194 23.31 -3.34 -1.33
C GLU A 194 22.39 -2.99 -0.16
N ASN A 195 22.30 -3.86 0.85
CA ASN A 195 21.52 -3.56 2.06
C ASN A 195 22.10 -2.38 2.84
N ILE A 196 23.44 -2.29 2.96
CA ILE A 196 24.09 -1.14 3.63
C ILE A 196 23.88 0.15 2.82
N ARG A 197 23.95 0.08 1.47
CA ARG A 197 23.74 1.23 0.57
C ARG A 197 22.33 1.80 0.59
N ILE A 198 21.34 1.10 1.16
CA ILE A 198 19.99 1.68 1.32
C ILE A 198 20.04 3.01 2.07
N GLY A 199 20.97 3.16 3.02
CA GLY A 199 21.14 4.40 3.76
C GLY A 199 21.64 5.58 2.90
N ARG A 200 22.43 5.28 1.85
CA ARG A 200 22.92 6.25 0.85
C ARG A 200 23.27 5.49 -0.43
N LEU A 201 22.43 5.60 -1.46
CA LEU A 201 22.51 4.81 -2.68
C LEU A 201 23.77 5.09 -3.52
N ASP A 202 24.32 6.30 -3.42
CA ASP A 202 25.52 6.78 -4.13
C ASP A 202 26.82 6.59 -3.32
N ALA A 203 26.76 5.92 -2.17
CA ALA A 203 27.95 5.67 -1.35
C ALA A 203 28.98 4.82 -2.09
N SER A 204 30.25 5.22 -2.01
CA SER A 204 31.38 4.44 -2.53
C SER A 204 31.60 3.16 -1.71
N ASP A 205 32.41 2.22 -2.26
CA ASP A 205 32.76 1.00 -1.54
C ASP A 205 33.59 1.29 -0.28
N GLU A 206 34.45 2.32 -0.33
CA GLU A 206 35.25 2.77 0.80
C GLU A 206 34.37 3.32 1.92
N GLU A 207 33.39 4.17 1.59
CA GLU A 207 32.44 4.71 2.56
C GLU A 207 31.57 3.63 3.18
N LEU A 208 31.13 2.65 2.37
CA LEU A 208 30.37 1.49 2.83
C LEU A 208 31.22 0.65 3.83
N MET A 209 32.47 0.33 3.50
CA MET A 209 33.35 -0.40 4.39
C MET A 209 33.66 0.39 5.67
N GLN A 210 33.82 1.72 5.55
CA GLN A 210 34.00 2.59 6.71
C GLN A 210 32.78 2.58 7.63
N ALA A 211 31.56 2.64 7.08
CA ALA A 211 30.33 2.51 7.85
C ALA A 211 30.24 1.15 8.56
N ALA A 212 30.56 0.06 7.86
CA ALA A 212 30.59 -1.28 8.44
C ALA A 212 31.62 -1.39 9.57
N ARG A 213 32.80 -0.79 9.45
CA ARG A 213 33.81 -0.72 10.54
C ARG A 213 33.29 0.06 11.74
N SER A 214 32.68 1.22 11.50
CA SER A 214 32.09 2.04 12.56
C SER A 214 30.98 1.33 13.32
N ALA A 215 30.27 0.40 12.67
CA ALA A 215 29.24 -0.43 13.25
C ALA A 215 29.78 -1.78 13.82
N GLU A 216 31.10 -1.98 13.86
CA GLU A 216 31.77 -3.24 14.28
C GLU A 216 31.29 -4.48 13.48
N ALA A 217 30.78 -4.27 12.26
CA ALA A 217 30.23 -5.31 11.41
C ALA A 217 31.22 -5.82 10.35
N HIS A 218 32.31 -5.09 10.07
CA HIS A 218 33.23 -5.39 8.97
C HIS A 218 33.81 -6.82 9.07
N GLU A 219 34.34 -7.22 10.23
CA GLU A 219 34.97 -8.53 10.43
C GLU A 219 33.93 -9.66 10.28
N PHE A 220 32.73 -9.46 10.83
CA PHE A 220 31.63 -10.39 10.65
C PHE A 220 31.28 -10.55 9.15
N ILE A 221 31.19 -9.47 8.40
CA ILE A 221 30.89 -9.50 6.96
C ILE A 221 32.01 -10.27 6.21
N MET A 222 33.27 -9.98 6.51
CA MET A 222 34.41 -10.62 5.86
C MET A 222 34.51 -12.10 6.19
N SER A 223 33.95 -12.55 7.30
CA SER A 223 33.86 -13.98 7.68
C SER A 223 32.81 -14.75 6.87
N GLN A 224 31.89 -14.06 6.16
CA GLN A 224 30.90 -14.71 5.35
C GLN A 224 31.50 -15.25 4.04
N PRO A 225 30.99 -16.36 3.47
CA PRO A 225 31.57 -16.99 2.26
C PRO A 225 31.70 -16.05 1.05
N ARG A 226 30.86 -15.03 0.95
CA ARG A 226 30.85 -14.04 -0.14
C ARG A 226 31.19 -12.62 0.33
N GLY A 227 31.52 -12.42 1.58
CA GLY A 227 31.79 -11.11 2.13
C GLY A 227 30.61 -10.13 1.90
N TYR A 228 30.89 -9.01 1.29
CA TYR A 228 29.90 -7.98 0.98
C TYR A 228 28.94 -8.31 -0.17
N ASN A 229 29.23 -9.33 -1.00
CA ASN A 229 28.46 -9.71 -2.22
C ASN A 229 27.37 -10.76 -1.97
#